data_ba4aa6518577fa13e61275fd8902f190
#
_entry.id   ba4aa6518577fa13e61275fd8902f190
#
_cell.length_a   1.000
_cell.length_b   1.000
_cell.length_c   1.000
_cell.angle_alpha   90.00
_cell.angle_beta   90.00
_cell.angle_gamma   90.00
#
_symmetry.space_group_name_H-M   'P 1'
#
loop_
_entity.id
_entity.type
_entity.pdbx_description
1 polymer ?
#
loop_
_entity_poly.entity_id
_entity_poly.type
_entity_poly.pdbx_seq_one_letter_code
_entity_poly.pdbx_strand_id
1 'polypeptide(L)'
;MEPRWQRIILTAACIATLALTGLFLTRLTESPLSSLTARDRSFLRIWAVNAPGGGQAWLKAQLRTFEKQHPGVSTYLRTVSATELTTSETILPDVVLYMPGDVTEPSALFLPLTGDMAARDGLLREELLRCGRWQNQQYGLPLCWGAWILAIDSALEPGSATTPAPTTLLGRPAATLDASSTPEPDYPLEAARQADCALQSPGGTALFTLSLLLEEQPPLPAAFATLSSGEVYAAFQRRQCVTAMLTTGQAIAFAGLTSGGSGFPHRIMTADEVITDQVWLASVTADAPPEAALLLSFLASAEAQKALSAQGLHTVRDDLTLYASGISARVESAAHRALSAINAYLPAETVQSAAWQFFHGQITLNEALLPLM
;
A
#
# COMPACT_ATOMS: atom_id res chain seq x y z
N MET A 1 32.73 -64.86 44.06
CA MET A 1 32.97 -65.23 42.63
C MET A 1 31.86 -64.61 41.84
N GLU A 2 32.07 -63.48 41.20
CA GLU A 2 31.06 -62.89 40.28
C GLU A 2 30.93 -63.80 39.07
N PRO A 3 29.73 -64.14 38.64
CA PRO A 3 29.53 -65.02 37.51
C PRO A 3 30.01 -64.37 36.24
N ARG A 4 30.92 -64.99 35.53
CA ARG A 4 31.52 -64.60 34.24
C ARG A 4 30.43 -64.12 33.22
N TRP A 5 29.20 -64.62 33.37
CA TRP A 5 28.07 -64.23 32.52
C TRP A 5 27.61 -62.78 32.69
N GLN A 6 27.71 -62.19 33.86
CA GLN A 6 27.33 -60.81 34.10
C GLN A 6 28.22 -59.82 33.36
N ARG A 7 29.55 -60.16 33.30
CA ARG A 7 30.49 -59.31 32.54
C ARG A 7 30.28 -59.43 31.05
N ILE A 8 29.92 -60.59 30.50
CA ILE A 8 29.63 -60.78 29.07
C ILE A 8 28.35 -60.03 28.72
N ILE A 9 27.29 -60.03 29.52
CA ILE A 9 26.05 -59.29 29.29
C ILE A 9 26.29 -57.78 29.35
N LEU A 10 27.08 -57.30 30.30
CA LEU A 10 27.41 -55.87 30.43
C LEU A 10 28.22 -55.36 29.25
N THR A 11 29.21 -56.10 28.79
CA THR A 11 29.97 -55.73 27.58
C THR A 11 29.15 -55.76 26.33
N ALA A 12 28.27 -56.73 26.15
CA ALA A 12 27.35 -56.77 25.00
C ALA A 12 26.35 -55.58 24.99
N ALA A 13 25.82 -55.21 26.17
CA ALA A 13 24.95 -54.07 26.32
C ALA A 13 25.66 -52.73 26.02
N CYS A 14 26.92 -52.55 26.44
CA CYS A 14 27.73 -51.37 26.12
C CYS A 14 28.05 -51.27 24.62
N ILE A 15 28.34 -52.36 23.96
CA ILE A 15 28.58 -52.38 22.52
C ILE A 15 27.31 -52.07 21.74
N ALA A 16 26.16 -52.60 22.16
CA ALA A 16 24.87 -52.33 21.54
C ALA A 16 24.46 -50.86 21.69
N THR A 17 24.67 -50.25 22.87
CA THR A 17 24.39 -48.80 23.09
C THR A 17 25.33 -47.92 22.29
N LEU A 18 26.60 -48.25 22.16
CA LEU A 18 27.55 -47.52 21.31
C LEU A 18 27.21 -47.63 19.82
N ALA A 19 26.81 -48.82 19.36
CA ALA A 19 26.34 -49.00 17.98
C ALA A 19 25.05 -48.25 17.67
N LEU A 20 24.08 -48.26 18.59
CA LEU A 20 22.84 -47.50 18.46
C LEU A 20 23.06 -45.97 18.48
N THR A 21 23.94 -45.47 19.36
CA THR A 21 24.32 -44.05 19.36
C THR A 21 25.08 -43.65 18.12
N GLY A 22 25.99 -44.52 17.61
CA GLY A 22 26.66 -44.28 16.33
C GLY A 22 25.69 -44.20 15.15
N LEU A 23 24.74 -45.13 15.09
CA LEU A 23 23.68 -45.15 14.05
C LEU A 23 22.72 -43.95 14.12
N PHE A 24 22.45 -43.50 15.35
CA PHE A 24 21.63 -42.30 15.57
C PHE A 24 22.37 -41.01 15.18
N LEU A 25 23.64 -40.91 15.50
CA LEU A 25 24.51 -39.80 15.06
C LEU A 25 24.69 -39.77 13.55
N THR A 26 24.89 -40.92 12.88
CA THR A 26 24.96 -40.94 11.41
C THR A 26 23.65 -40.55 10.75
N ARG A 27 22.50 -40.93 11.32
CA ARG A 27 21.19 -40.49 10.83
C ARG A 27 20.91 -39.00 11.08
N LEU A 28 21.47 -38.41 12.14
CA LEU A 28 21.39 -36.98 12.38
C LEU A 28 22.31 -36.17 11.43
N THR A 29 23.43 -36.75 11.00
CA THR A 29 24.32 -36.12 10.02
C THR A 29 23.84 -36.30 8.57
N GLU A 30 23.02 -37.31 8.30
CA GLU A 30 22.36 -37.55 7.00
C GLU A 30 20.97 -36.91 6.89
N SER A 31 20.57 -36.05 7.84
CA SER A 31 19.38 -35.26 7.63
C SER A 31 19.58 -34.39 6.38
N PRO A 32 18.57 -34.32 5.46
CA PRO A 32 18.68 -33.57 4.21
C PRO A 32 18.88 -32.05 4.41
N LEU A 33 18.95 -31.58 5.66
CA LEU A 33 19.31 -30.22 6.05
C LEU A 33 20.83 -29.92 5.93
N SER A 34 21.71 -30.92 5.88
CA SER A 34 23.17 -30.73 5.80
C SER A 34 23.70 -30.65 4.36
N SER A 35 22.90 -30.96 3.36
CA SER A 35 23.29 -30.83 1.94
C SER A 35 23.02 -29.45 1.33
N LEU A 36 22.31 -28.60 2.01
CA LEU A 36 22.21 -27.18 1.64
C LEU A 36 23.48 -26.48 2.15
N THR A 37 24.58 -26.66 1.39
CA THR A 37 25.80 -25.88 1.60
C THR A 37 25.38 -24.39 1.55
N ALA A 38 26.01 -23.55 2.36
CA ALA A 38 25.78 -22.10 2.42
C ALA A 38 25.91 -21.39 1.05
N ARG A 39 26.29 -22.15 0.01
CA ARG A 39 26.45 -21.72 -1.38
C ARG A 39 25.14 -21.66 -2.18
N ASP A 40 24.09 -22.35 -1.74
CA ASP A 40 22.82 -22.46 -2.49
C ASP A 40 21.68 -21.62 -1.90
N ARG A 41 21.95 -20.77 -0.91
CA ARG A 41 20.94 -19.86 -0.36
C ARG A 41 20.96 -18.55 -1.12
N SER A 42 19.89 -18.31 -1.85
CA SER A 42 19.63 -17.00 -2.45
C SER A 42 19.14 -16.03 -1.38
N PHE A 43 19.62 -14.79 -1.43
CA PHE A 43 19.24 -13.74 -0.49
C PHE A 43 18.63 -12.58 -1.25
N LEU A 44 17.35 -12.32 -1.01
CA LEU A 44 16.62 -11.22 -1.65
C LEU A 44 16.56 -9.99 -0.74
N ARG A 45 17.10 -8.89 -1.22
CA ARG A 45 17.00 -7.57 -0.59
C ARG A 45 15.79 -6.84 -1.14
N ILE A 46 14.86 -6.53 -0.28
CA ILE A 46 13.59 -5.92 -0.62
C ILE A 46 13.50 -4.56 0.06
N TRP A 47 13.36 -3.51 -0.72
CA TRP A 47 13.12 -2.18 -0.18
C TRP A 47 11.68 -1.77 -0.41
N ALA A 48 11.04 -1.23 0.63
CA ALA A 48 9.68 -0.72 0.57
C ALA A 48 9.70 0.79 0.82
N VAL A 49 9.24 1.55 -0.17
CA VAL A 49 9.05 2.99 -0.10
C VAL A 49 7.56 3.25 0.09
N ASN A 50 7.20 4.12 1.02
CA ASN A 50 5.84 4.65 1.19
C ASN A 50 4.70 3.61 1.08
N ALA A 51 4.77 2.53 1.85
CA ALA A 51 3.75 1.48 1.81
C ALA A 51 2.35 2.02 2.17
N PRO A 52 1.30 1.59 1.48
CA PRO A 52 -0.07 1.92 1.87
C PRO A 52 -0.41 1.33 3.25
N GLY A 53 -1.39 1.92 3.92
CA GLY A 53 -1.82 1.44 5.24
C GLY A 53 -2.12 -0.06 5.25
N GLY A 54 -1.46 -0.83 6.12
CA GLY A 54 -1.54 -2.29 6.14
C GLY A 54 -0.62 -3.04 5.17
N GLY A 55 -0.10 -2.37 4.12
CA GLY A 55 0.73 -2.99 3.08
C GLY A 55 1.99 -3.66 3.61
N GLN A 56 2.69 -3.01 4.54
CA GLN A 56 3.88 -3.61 5.17
C GLN A 56 3.54 -4.87 5.99
N ALA A 57 2.41 -4.89 6.69
CA ALA A 57 1.99 -6.05 7.46
C ALA A 57 1.67 -7.22 6.54
N TRP A 58 0.94 -6.97 5.46
CA TRP A 58 0.68 -7.93 4.41
C TRP A 58 1.97 -8.48 3.80
N LEU A 59 2.87 -7.59 3.36
CA LEU A 59 4.14 -7.99 2.74
C LEU A 59 4.96 -8.87 3.67
N LYS A 60 5.15 -8.48 4.93
CA LYS A 60 5.87 -9.28 5.92
C LYS A 60 5.28 -10.67 6.11
N ALA A 61 3.95 -10.79 6.11
CA ALA A 61 3.28 -12.08 6.19
C ALA A 61 3.52 -12.92 4.92
N GLN A 62 3.45 -12.30 3.74
CA GLN A 62 3.67 -12.99 2.47
C GLN A 62 5.13 -13.43 2.31
N LEU A 63 6.11 -12.61 2.70
CA LEU A 63 7.52 -13.00 2.67
C LEU A 63 7.81 -14.24 3.52
N ARG A 64 7.22 -14.32 4.72
CA ARG A 64 7.34 -15.52 5.56
C ARG A 64 6.72 -16.76 4.91
N THR A 65 5.63 -16.60 4.17
CA THR A 65 4.98 -17.69 3.43
C THR A 65 5.85 -18.10 2.25
N PHE A 66 6.38 -17.13 1.52
CA PHE A 66 7.29 -17.35 0.41
C PHE A 66 8.56 -18.13 0.84
N GLU A 67 9.21 -17.72 1.92
CA GLU A 67 10.39 -18.43 2.47
C GLU A 67 10.08 -19.87 2.88
N LYS A 68 8.88 -20.15 3.40
CA LYS A 68 8.45 -21.52 3.72
C LYS A 68 8.24 -22.37 2.47
N GLN A 69 7.73 -21.77 1.38
CA GLN A 69 7.54 -22.47 0.10
C GLN A 69 8.84 -22.61 -0.68
N HIS A 70 9.82 -21.70 -0.44
CA HIS A 70 11.12 -21.67 -1.09
C HIS A 70 12.26 -21.69 -0.05
N PRO A 71 12.54 -22.84 0.59
CA PRO A 71 13.47 -22.91 1.73
C PRO A 71 14.94 -22.57 1.38
N GLY A 72 15.27 -22.49 0.08
CA GLY A 72 16.58 -21.99 -0.40
C GLY A 72 16.66 -20.45 -0.49
N VAL A 73 15.55 -19.72 -0.27
CA VAL A 73 15.52 -18.28 -0.39
C VAL A 73 15.29 -17.65 0.98
N SER A 74 16.08 -16.62 1.29
CA SER A 74 15.89 -15.77 2.47
C SER A 74 15.61 -14.36 2.03
N THR A 75 14.69 -13.66 2.71
CA THR A 75 14.30 -12.29 2.37
C THR A 75 14.72 -11.30 3.44
N TYR A 76 15.15 -10.11 3.04
CA TYR A 76 15.43 -9.00 3.93
C TYR A 76 14.65 -7.77 3.50
N LEU A 77 13.68 -7.38 4.31
CA LEU A 77 12.84 -6.22 4.06
C LEU A 77 13.36 -5.00 4.83
N ARG A 78 13.62 -3.92 4.10
CA ARG A 78 13.97 -2.60 4.63
C ARG A 78 12.95 -1.56 4.17
N THR A 79 12.53 -0.68 5.06
CA THR A 79 11.76 0.51 4.71
C THR A 79 12.73 1.65 4.49
N VAL A 80 12.58 2.35 3.37
CA VAL A 80 13.44 3.47 2.94
C VAL A 80 12.57 4.64 2.48
N SER A 81 13.14 5.83 2.42
CA SER A 81 12.51 6.98 1.77
C SER A 81 12.77 6.96 0.26
N ALA A 82 11.95 7.68 -0.52
CA ALA A 82 12.17 7.85 -1.95
C ALA A 82 13.54 8.51 -2.23
N THR A 83 13.96 9.47 -1.42
CA THR A 83 15.28 10.10 -1.52
C THR A 83 16.41 9.10 -1.29
N GLU A 84 16.27 8.21 -0.30
CA GLU A 84 17.29 7.19 -0.03
C GLU A 84 17.41 6.19 -1.18
N LEU A 85 16.31 5.84 -1.84
CA LEU A 85 16.33 4.99 -3.01
C LEU A 85 17.17 5.58 -4.15
N THR A 86 17.07 6.89 -4.39
CA THR A 86 17.77 7.57 -5.50
C THR A 86 19.21 7.97 -5.17
N THR A 87 19.56 8.12 -3.89
CA THR A 87 20.90 8.55 -3.44
C THR A 87 21.81 7.42 -2.99
N SER A 88 21.31 6.19 -2.88
CA SER A 88 22.10 5.05 -2.41
C SER A 88 23.06 4.55 -3.49
N GLU A 89 24.35 4.86 -3.35
CA GLU A 89 25.39 4.49 -4.33
C GLU A 89 25.97 3.08 -4.14
N THR A 90 25.77 2.44 -2.98
CA THR A 90 26.59 1.31 -2.59
C THR A 90 25.92 -0.05 -2.63
N ILE A 91 24.64 -0.18 -2.40
CA ILE A 91 23.94 -1.48 -2.42
C ILE A 91 22.52 -1.24 -2.90
N LEU A 92 22.24 -1.63 -4.13
CA LEU A 92 20.87 -1.64 -4.64
C LEU A 92 20.10 -2.85 -4.09
N PRO A 93 18.80 -2.71 -3.83
CA PRO A 93 17.93 -3.83 -3.53
C PRO A 93 17.72 -4.71 -4.77
N ASP A 94 17.20 -5.91 -4.58
CA ASP A 94 16.82 -6.80 -5.69
C ASP A 94 15.38 -6.52 -6.14
N VAL A 95 14.52 -6.16 -5.17
CA VAL A 95 13.12 -5.77 -5.40
C VAL A 95 12.83 -4.46 -4.68
N VAL A 96 12.17 -3.54 -5.37
CA VAL A 96 11.69 -2.26 -4.81
C VAL A 96 10.18 -2.22 -4.88
N LEU A 97 9.55 -1.88 -3.75
CA LEU A 97 8.13 -1.58 -3.69
C LEU A 97 7.95 -0.08 -3.44
N TYR A 98 7.10 0.56 -4.22
CA TYR A 98 6.92 2.02 -4.20
C TYR A 98 5.49 2.43 -4.59
N MET A 99 5.15 3.68 -4.29
CA MET A 99 3.89 4.31 -4.66
C MET A 99 4.09 5.22 -5.89
N PRO A 100 3.03 5.59 -6.60
CA PRO A 100 3.09 6.61 -7.63
C PRO A 100 3.74 7.90 -7.13
N GLY A 101 4.66 8.45 -7.93
CA GLY A 101 5.43 9.65 -7.61
C GLY A 101 6.74 9.41 -6.85
N ASP A 102 6.96 8.22 -6.29
CA ASP A 102 8.23 7.91 -5.60
C ASP A 102 9.40 7.70 -6.57
N VAL A 103 9.10 7.29 -7.80
CA VAL A 103 10.07 7.05 -8.88
C VAL A 103 9.57 7.72 -10.15
N THR A 104 10.38 8.59 -10.76
CA THR A 104 10.02 9.29 -11.99
C THR A 104 10.75 8.77 -13.23
N GLU A 105 11.89 8.11 -13.07
CA GLU A 105 12.70 7.53 -14.13
C GLU A 105 12.97 6.04 -13.87
N PRO A 106 11.98 5.16 -14.12
CA PRO A 106 12.11 3.74 -13.78
C PRO A 106 13.21 3.03 -14.55
N SER A 107 13.48 3.42 -15.78
CA SER A 107 14.54 2.83 -16.62
C SER A 107 15.96 3.04 -16.08
N ALA A 108 16.16 4.02 -15.21
CA ALA A 108 17.45 4.24 -14.55
C ALA A 108 17.71 3.25 -13.39
N LEU A 109 16.65 2.67 -12.82
CA LEU A 109 16.73 1.84 -11.61
C LEU A 109 16.32 0.38 -11.85
N PHE A 110 15.41 0.14 -12.78
CA PHE A 110 14.72 -1.15 -12.92
C PHE A 110 14.87 -1.74 -14.31
N LEU A 111 14.78 -3.06 -14.37
CA LEU A 111 14.58 -3.78 -15.63
C LEU A 111 13.10 -3.78 -16.02
N PRO A 112 12.80 -3.70 -17.33
CA PRO A 112 11.46 -3.98 -17.81
C PRO A 112 11.05 -5.40 -17.42
N LEU A 113 9.84 -5.54 -16.90
CA LEU A 113 9.25 -6.85 -16.62
C LEU A 113 8.89 -7.52 -17.95
N THR A 114 9.42 -8.71 -18.19
CA THR A 114 9.23 -9.46 -19.44
C THR A 114 8.52 -10.79 -19.19
N GLY A 115 7.90 -11.34 -20.24
CA GLY A 115 7.27 -12.68 -20.21
C GLY A 115 6.12 -12.77 -19.19
N ASP A 116 6.06 -13.88 -18.46
CA ASP A 116 4.99 -14.21 -17.52
C ASP A 116 4.80 -13.20 -16.38
N MET A 117 5.80 -12.34 -16.11
CA MET A 117 5.69 -11.29 -15.10
C MET A 117 4.91 -10.07 -15.59
N ALA A 118 5.05 -9.74 -16.89
CA ALA A 118 4.41 -8.56 -17.47
C ALA A 118 2.94 -8.82 -17.84
N ALA A 119 2.63 -10.06 -18.15
CA ALA A 119 1.33 -10.46 -18.69
C ALA A 119 0.90 -11.77 -18.03
N ARG A 120 0.58 -11.76 -16.75
CA ARG A 120 -0.16 -12.88 -16.19
C ARG A 120 -1.60 -12.86 -16.71
N ASP A 121 -1.69 -13.25 -18.00
CA ASP A 121 -2.84 -13.90 -18.63
C ASP A 121 -4.22 -13.27 -18.38
N GLY A 122 -4.32 -11.93 -18.48
CA GLY A 122 -5.62 -11.25 -18.32
C GLY A 122 -6.25 -11.40 -16.93
N LEU A 123 -5.47 -11.87 -15.93
CA LEU A 123 -5.96 -11.99 -14.56
C LEU A 123 -5.78 -10.72 -13.74
N LEU A 124 -4.89 -9.82 -14.18
CA LEU A 124 -4.67 -8.53 -13.52
C LEU A 124 -5.47 -7.44 -14.26
N ARG A 125 -5.98 -6.49 -13.49
CA ARG A 125 -6.71 -5.35 -14.04
C ARG A 125 -5.81 -4.50 -14.92
N GLU A 126 -6.21 -4.31 -16.17
CA GLU A 126 -5.42 -3.57 -17.17
C GLU A 126 -5.18 -2.11 -16.75
N GLU A 127 -6.14 -1.48 -16.09
CA GLU A 127 -6.02 -0.11 -15.60
C GLU A 127 -4.88 0.03 -14.58
N LEU A 128 -4.72 -0.97 -13.70
CA LEU A 128 -3.64 -1.00 -12.71
C LEU A 128 -2.31 -1.39 -13.35
N LEU A 129 -2.30 -2.28 -14.34
CA LEU A 129 -1.09 -2.61 -15.08
C LEU A 129 -0.53 -1.39 -15.83
N ARG A 130 -1.42 -0.61 -16.47
CA ARG A 130 -1.01 0.64 -17.15
C ARG A 130 -0.32 1.63 -16.23
N CYS A 131 -0.71 1.68 -14.95
CA CYS A 131 -0.07 2.52 -13.95
C CYS A 131 1.46 2.29 -13.86
N GLY A 132 1.92 1.06 -14.02
CA GLY A 132 3.34 0.67 -13.97
C GLY A 132 4.05 0.67 -15.33
N ARG A 133 3.48 1.28 -16.38
CA ARG A 133 4.10 1.38 -17.72
C ARG A 133 4.85 2.67 -17.91
N TRP A 134 6.02 2.58 -18.52
CA TRP A 134 6.85 3.69 -18.95
C TRP A 134 7.37 3.43 -20.36
N GLN A 135 7.16 4.39 -21.29
CA GLN A 135 7.59 4.25 -22.69
C GLN A 135 7.17 2.90 -23.32
N ASN A 136 5.93 2.49 -23.12
CA ASN A 136 5.35 1.22 -23.61
C ASN A 136 5.98 -0.06 -23.03
N GLN A 137 6.80 0.05 -21.98
CA GLN A 137 7.35 -1.10 -21.27
C GLN A 137 6.79 -1.18 -19.85
N GLN A 138 6.56 -2.40 -19.36
CA GLN A 138 6.12 -2.62 -18.00
C GLN A 138 7.32 -2.64 -17.06
N TYR A 139 7.42 -1.67 -16.14
CA TYR A 139 8.47 -1.63 -15.12
C TYR A 139 7.95 -2.00 -13.74
N GLY A 140 6.74 -1.59 -13.40
CA GLY A 140 6.12 -1.87 -12.11
C GLY A 140 4.98 -2.85 -12.20
N LEU A 141 5.00 -3.92 -11.40
CA LEU A 141 3.89 -4.84 -11.22
C LEU A 141 3.01 -4.32 -10.07
N PRO A 142 1.74 -3.98 -10.29
CA PRO A 142 0.84 -3.61 -9.20
C PRO A 142 0.60 -4.82 -8.28
N LEU A 143 0.67 -4.59 -6.97
CA LEU A 143 0.46 -5.64 -5.96
C LEU A 143 -0.82 -5.45 -5.15
N CYS A 144 -1.17 -4.24 -4.86
CA CYS A 144 -2.44 -3.89 -4.22
C CYS A 144 -2.77 -2.44 -4.51
N TRP A 145 -4.03 -2.08 -4.25
CA TRP A 145 -4.47 -0.70 -4.39
C TRP A 145 -5.45 -0.32 -3.29
N GLY A 146 -5.67 0.97 -3.16
CA GLY A 146 -6.67 1.59 -2.30
C GLY A 146 -7.40 2.69 -3.04
N ALA A 147 -8.37 3.32 -2.40
CA ALA A 147 -9.10 4.46 -2.94
C ALA A 147 -9.21 5.55 -1.88
N TRP A 148 -9.49 6.76 -2.37
CA TRP A 148 -9.88 7.88 -1.54
C TRP A 148 -11.37 7.82 -1.25
N ILE A 149 -11.74 8.17 -0.05
CA ILE A 149 -13.12 8.24 0.42
C ILE A 149 -13.29 9.46 1.30
N LEU A 150 -14.49 10.03 1.32
CA LEU A 150 -14.83 11.15 2.17
C LEU A 150 -15.43 10.64 3.48
N ALA A 151 -14.80 10.95 4.60
CA ALA A 151 -15.32 10.74 5.93
C ALA A 151 -15.90 12.05 6.47
N ILE A 152 -17.07 12.00 7.10
CA ILE A 152 -17.80 13.16 7.62
C ILE A 152 -18.17 12.89 9.08
N ASP A 153 -17.80 13.81 9.98
CA ASP A 153 -18.29 13.78 11.36
C ASP A 153 -19.76 14.26 11.40
N SER A 154 -20.66 13.32 11.59
CA SER A 154 -22.10 13.62 11.57
C SER A 154 -22.59 14.55 12.68
N ALA A 155 -21.81 14.70 13.75
CA ALA A 155 -22.16 15.61 14.84
C ALA A 155 -21.66 17.04 14.63
N LEU A 156 -20.68 17.24 13.73
CA LEU A 156 -20.13 18.54 13.37
C LEU A 156 -20.69 19.06 12.04
N GLU A 157 -21.51 18.27 11.35
CA GLU A 157 -22.10 18.64 10.06
C GLU A 157 -22.98 19.91 10.22
N PRO A 158 -22.85 20.92 9.35
CA PRO A 158 -23.66 22.13 9.41
C PRO A 158 -25.16 21.82 9.40
N GLY A 159 -25.90 22.37 10.35
CA GLY A 159 -27.33 22.09 10.54
C GLY A 159 -27.64 20.96 11.54
N SER A 160 -26.65 20.28 12.08
CA SER A 160 -26.85 19.41 13.25
C SER A 160 -27.12 20.28 14.50
N ALA A 161 -28.20 19.97 15.23
CA ALA A 161 -28.67 20.77 16.38
C ALA A 161 -27.68 20.82 17.58
N THR A 162 -26.54 20.15 17.46
CA THR A 162 -25.53 20.00 18.53
C THR A 162 -24.15 20.55 18.15
N THR A 163 -24.01 21.35 17.09
CA THR A 163 -22.71 21.73 16.56
C THR A 163 -22.05 22.83 17.41
N PRO A 164 -21.00 22.53 18.22
CA PRO A 164 -20.05 23.55 18.56
C PRO A 164 -19.28 23.92 17.28
N ALA A 165 -19.14 25.23 17.01
CA ALA A 165 -18.35 25.69 15.87
C ALA A 165 -16.96 25.01 15.89
N PRO A 166 -16.49 24.44 14.78
CA PRO A 166 -15.17 23.83 14.71
C PRO A 166 -14.14 24.90 15.01
N THR A 167 -13.39 24.72 16.09
CA THR A 167 -12.61 25.82 16.67
C THR A 167 -11.36 26.11 15.86
N THR A 168 -10.84 25.18 15.10
CA THR A 168 -9.66 25.40 14.21
C THR A 168 -9.07 24.06 13.76
N LEU A 169 -8.60 23.95 12.55
CA LEU A 169 -7.74 22.82 12.14
C LEU A 169 -6.38 22.98 12.86
N LEU A 170 -5.97 21.95 13.59
CA LEU A 170 -4.67 21.89 14.28
C LEU A 170 -4.44 23.03 15.30
N GLY A 171 -5.49 23.59 15.87
CA GLY A 171 -5.34 24.61 16.93
C GLY A 171 -4.82 25.96 16.46
N ARG A 172 -4.80 26.24 15.17
CA ARG A 172 -4.44 27.56 14.63
C ARG A 172 -5.66 28.46 14.53
N PRO A 173 -5.61 29.73 14.98
CA PRO A 173 -6.70 30.65 14.83
C PRO A 173 -6.99 30.89 13.35
N ALA A 174 -8.28 30.93 12.98
CA ALA A 174 -8.70 31.30 11.64
C ALA A 174 -8.19 32.71 11.33
N ALA A 175 -7.19 32.80 10.44
CA ALA A 175 -6.73 34.09 9.96
C ALA A 175 -7.69 34.60 8.88
N THR A 176 -8.10 35.86 8.94
CA THR A 176 -8.90 36.52 7.92
C THR A 176 -8.09 36.65 6.64
N LEU A 177 -8.63 36.16 5.52
CA LEU A 177 -8.05 36.28 4.19
C LEU A 177 -8.30 37.66 3.59
N ASP A 178 -7.23 38.24 3.10
CA ASP A 178 -7.32 39.29 2.11
C ASP A 178 -7.61 38.68 0.73
N ALA A 179 -8.76 39.02 0.15
CA ALA A 179 -9.27 38.48 -1.11
C ALA A 179 -8.46 38.88 -2.36
N SER A 180 -7.29 39.49 -2.20
CA SER A 180 -6.52 40.08 -3.30
C SER A 180 -5.26 39.33 -3.73
N SER A 181 -4.90 38.20 -3.09
CA SER A 181 -3.75 37.44 -3.53
C SER A 181 -4.16 36.34 -4.51
N THR A 182 -3.66 36.44 -5.74
CA THR A 182 -3.66 35.37 -6.72
C THR A 182 -2.98 34.16 -6.09
N PRO A 183 -3.60 32.97 -6.05
CA PRO A 183 -2.97 31.81 -5.45
C PRO A 183 -1.76 31.39 -6.29
N GLU A 184 -0.59 31.40 -5.71
CA GLU A 184 0.57 30.72 -6.24
C GLU A 184 0.27 29.21 -6.29
N PRO A 185 0.88 28.46 -7.24
CA PRO A 185 0.61 27.02 -7.43
C PRO A 185 1.04 26.12 -6.27
N ASP A 186 1.67 26.65 -5.25
CA ASP A 186 1.78 25.96 -3.98
C ASP A 186 0.40 25.80 -3.39
N TYR A 187 -0.03 24.58 -3.29
CA TYR A 187 -1.30 24.18 -2.71
C TYR A 187 -1.68 25.13 -1.61
N PRO A 188 -2.78 25.83 -1.75
CA PRO A 188 -3.11 26.89 -0.83
C PRO A 188 -3.59 26.30 0.48
N LEU A 189 -2.66 25.82 1.26
CA LEU A 189 -2.84 25.56 2.67
C LEU A 189 -3.50 26.75 3.36
N GLU A 190 -3.24 27.93 2.84
CA GLU A 190 -3.86 29.14 3.31
C GLU A 190 -5.34 29.27 2.95
N ALA A 191 -5.82 28.64 1.85
CA ALA A 191 -7.23 28.55 1.57
C ALA A 191 -8.01 27.67 2.56
N ALA A 192 -7.31 26.83 3.30
CA ALA A 192 -7.87 26.00 4.36
C ALA A 192 -8.15 26.75 5.66
N ARG A 193 -8.57 27.95 5.60
CA ARG A 193 -8.69 28.86 6.75
C ARG A 193 -9.82 28.55 7.70
N GLN A 194 -10.82 27.93 7.19
CA GLN A 194 -11.87 27.26 7.95
C GLN A 194 -11.94 25.86 7.37
N ALA A 195 -10.86 25.09 7.57
CA ALA A 195 -10.74 23.82 6.94
C ALA A 195 -11.74 22.85 7.51
N ASP A 196 -12.89 22.81 6.87
CA ASP A 196 -13.90 21.81 7.13
C ASP A 196 -13.52 20.47 6.50
N CYS A 197 -12.55 20.47 5.57
CA CYS A 197 -12.05 19.26 4.91
C CYS A 197 -10.52 19.17 4.97
N ALA A 198 -10.01 18.06 5.46
CA ALA A 198 -8.58 17.74 5.45
C ALA A 198 -8.23 16.83 4.25
N LEU A 199 -7.15 17.17 3.54
CA LEU A 199 -6.62 16.42 2.40
C LEU A 199 -5.19 15.97 2.66
N GLN A 200 -4.84 14.79 2.16
CA GLN A 200 -3.45 14.36 2.16
C GLN A 200 -2.66 15.08 1.06
N SER A 201 -1.53 15.66 1.40
CA SER A 201 -0.56 16.21 0.45
C SER A 201 0.57 15.19 0.23
N PRO A 202 1.02 14.93 -1.00
CA PRO A 202 0.62 15.54 -2.27
C PRO A 202 -0.55 14.85 -2.99
N GLY A 203 -1.51 14.29 -2.29
CA GLY A 203 -2.60 13.47 -2.81
C GLY A 203 -3.50 14.13 -3.86
N GLY A 204 -2.99 14.34 -5.07
CA GLY A 204 -3.77 14.94 -6.17
C GLY A 204 -5.08 14.20 -6.47
N THR A 205 -5.08 12.87 -6.39
CA THR A 205 -6.28 12.05 -6.66
C THR A 205 -7.36 12.17 -5.58
N ALA A 206 -7.02 12.57 -4.37
CA ALA A 206 -8.01 12.92 -3.35
C ALA A 206 -8.89 14.09 -3.78
N LEU A 207 -8.34 15.08 -4.49
CA LEU A 207 -9.09 16.20 -5.05
C LEU A 207 -10.03 15.77 -6.18
N PHE A 208 -9.62 14.84 -7.05
CA PHE A 208 -10.52 14.28 -8.05
C PHE A 208 -11.73 13.61 -7.40
N THR A 209 -11.50 12.76 -6.42
CA THR A 209 -12.59 12.10 -5.70
C THR A 209 -13.48 13.09 -4.97
N LEU A 210 -12.91 14.11 -4.32
CA LEU A 210 -13.68 15.14 -3.65
C LEU A 210 -14.54 15.93 -4.64
N SER A 211 -14.00 16.32 -5.80
CA SER A 211 -14.73 17.03 -6.82
C SER A 211 -15.92 16.22 -7.37
N LEU A 212 -15.71 14.92 -7.63
CA LEU A 212 -16.80 14.02 -8.05
C LEU A 212 -17.90 13.89 -7.00
N LEU A 213 -17.55 13.89 -5.73
CA LEU A 213 -18.53 13.83 -4.64
C LEU A 213 -19.30 15.13 -4.45
N LEU A 214 -18.68 16.27 -4.72
CA LEU A 214 -19.33 17.59 -4.59
C LEU A 214 -20.36 17.87 -5.66
N GLU A 215 -20.22 17.32 -6.87
CA GLU A 215 -21.21 17.45 -7.93
C GLU A 215 -22.56 16.81 -7.58
N GLU A 216 -22.56 15.78 -6.74
CA GLU A 216 -23.77 15.06 -6.33
C GLU A 216 -24.36 15.51 -4.99
N GLN A 217 -23.64 16.34 -4.24
CA GLN A 217 -24.00 16.72 -2.87
C GLN A 217 -24.20 18.22 -2.70
N PRO A 218 -25.00 18.66 -1.72
CA PRO A 218 -25.03 20.08 -1.35
C PRO A 218 -23.59 20.54 -1.02
N PRO A 219 -23.27 21.81 -1.39
CA PRO A 219 -21.89 22.27 -1.31
C PRO A 219 -21.32 22.06 0.09
N LEU A 220 -20.32 21.20 0.17
CA LEU A 220 -19.42 21.18 1.31
C LEU A 220 -18.66 22.50 1.33
N PRO A 221 -18.27 23.01 2.50
CA PRO A 221 -17.46 24.20 2.57
C PRO A 221 -16.24 24.05 1.66
N ALA A 222 -16.00 25.02 0.80
CA ALA A 222 -14.86 25.00 -0.14
C ALA A 222 -13.49 25.15 0.56
N ALA A 223 -13.48 25.29 1.87
CA ALA A 223 -12.26 25.40 2.66
C ALA A 223 -11.67 24.02 2.98
N PHE A 224 -10.39 23.84 2.67
CA PHE A 224 -9.65 22.60 2.98
C PHE A 224 -8.19 22.90 3.33
N ALA A 225 -7.56 21.99 4.05
CA ALA A 225 -6.13 22.00 4.34
C ALA A 225 -5.46 20.77 3.75
N THR A 226 -4.29 20.95 3.15
CA THR A 226 -3.42 19.83 2.76
C THR A 226 -2.49 19.49 3.92
N LEU A 227 -2.45 18.21 4.26
CA LEU A 227 -1.75 17.69 5.41
C LEU A 227 -0.96 16.44 5.01
N SER A 228 0.02 16.04 5.80
CA SER A 228 0.61 14.72 5.65
C SER A 228 -0.40 13.61 5.96
N SER A 229 -0.18 12.41 5.44
CA SER A 229 -1.08 11.26 5.61
C SER A 229 -1.46 10.99 7.07
N GLY A 230 -0.48 11.08 7.97
CA GLY A 230 -0.71 10.89 9.40
C GLY A 230 -1.53 12.02 10.04
N GLU A 231 -1.34 13.24 9.57
CA GLU A 231 -2.04 14.42 10.10
C GLU A 231 -3.51 14.45 9.69
N VAL A 232 -3.85 14.06 8.45
CA VAL A 232 -5.26 13.96 8.00
C VAL A 232 -6.05 13.04 8.93
N TYR A 233 -5.53 11.83 9.12
CA TYR A 233 -6.18 10.85 9.97
C TYR A 233 -6.27 11.31 11.44
N ALA A 234 -5.18 11.87 11.97
CA ALA A 234 -5.15 12.41 13.33
C ALA A 234 -6.10 13.61 13.51
N ALA A 235 -6.17 14.52 12.54
CA ALA A 235 -7.08 15.65 12.57
C ALA A 235 -8.53 15.20 12.62
N PHE A 236 -8.91 14.22 11.79
CA PHE A 236 -10.25 13.66 11.81
C PHE A 236 -10.55 12.94 13.12
N GLN A 237 -9.64 12.08 13.61
CA GLN A 237 -9.82 11.41 14.91
C GLN A 237 -9.99 12.37 16.09
N ARG A 238 -9.33 13.51 16.04
CA ARG A 238 -9.41 14.57 17.08
C ARG A 238 -10.58 15.54 16.86
N ARG A 239 -11.40 15.31 15.84
CA ARG A 239 -12.53 16.18 15.48
C ARG A 239 -12.11 17.62 15.19
N GLN A 240 -10.96 17.79 14.56
CA GLN A 240 -10.38 19.09 14.18
C GLN A 240 -10.85 19.55 12.78
N CYS A 241 -11.58 18.71 12.07
CA CYS A 241 -12.23 19.01 10.80
C CYS A 241 -13.57 18.28 10.74
N VAL A 242 -14.53 18.85 10.01
CA VAL A 242 -15.84 18.24 9.77
C VAL A 242 -15.71 17.05 8.82
N THR A 243 -14.86 17.20 7.80
CA THR A 243 -14.65 16.19 6.77
C THR A 243 -13.17 15.89 6.57
N ALA A 244 -12.85 14.68 6.09
CA ALA A 244 -11.50 14.30 5.72
C ALA A 244 -11.52 13.33 4.55
N MET A 245 -10.60 13.52 3.61
CA MET A 245 -10.31 12.52 2.59
C MET A 245 -9.37 11.48 3.19
N LEU A 246 -9.88 10.28 3.39
CA LEU A 246 -9.15 9.15 3.96
C LEU A 246 -8.90 8.09 2.89
N THR A 247 -7.84 7.33 3.06
CA THR A 247 -7.69 6.09 2.30
C THR A 247 -8.66 5.03 2.81
N THR A 248 -8.99 4.05 1.98
CA THR A 248 -9.88 2.93 2.36
C THR A 248 -9.40 2.25 3.65
N GLY A 249 -8.09 2.02 3.80
CA GLY A 249 -7.51 1.43 5.01
C GLY A 249 -7.70 2.29 6.27
N GLN A 250 -7.52 3.61 6.16
CA GLN A 250 -7.75 4.55 7.27
C GLN A 250 -9.23 4.56 7.69
N ALA A 251 -10.13 4.56 6.73
CA ALA A 251 -11.56 4.55 7.01
C ALA A 251 -12.03 3.26 7.71
N ILE A 252 -11.49 2.12 7.29
CA ILE A 252 -11.77 0.82 7.94
C ILE A 252 -11.23 0.83 9.38
N ALA A 253 -10.00 1.32 9.57
CA ALA A 253 -9.42 1.45 10.91
C ALA A 253 -10.26 2.35 11.80
N PHE A 254 -10.76 3.49 11.26
CA PHE A 254 -11.63 4.41 12.00
C PHE A 254 -12.99 3.79 12.34
N ALA A 255 -13.61 3.08 11.40
CA ALA A 255 -14.86 2.35 11.64
C ALA A 255 -14.69 1.28 12.73
N GLY A 256 -13.53 0.63 12.79
CA GLY A 256 -13.16 -0.30 13.86
C GLY A 256 -13.11 0.38 15.23
N LEU A 257 -12.54 1.59 15.32
CA LEU A 257 -12.53 2.37 16.57
C LEU A 257 -13.95 2.75 17.03
N THR A 258 -14.81 3.14 16.09
CA THR A 258 -16.21 3.49 16.40
C THR A 258 -16.98 2.27 16.94
N SER A 259 -16.81 1.11 16.34
CA SER A 259 -17.41 -0.15 16.78
C SER A 259 -16.90 -0.57 18.17
N GLY A 260 -15.66 -0.24 18.50
CA GLY A 260 -15.05 -0.44 19.82
C GLY A 260 -15.41 0.61 20.87
N GLY A 261 -16.26 1.60 20.55
CA GLY A 261 -16.69 2.66 21.45
C GLY A 261 -15.68 3.81 21.65
N SER A 262 -14.59 3.83 20.89
CA SER A 262 -13.54 4.87 20.96
C SER A 262 -13.67 5.93 19.86
N GLY A 263 -14.56 5.74 18.90
CA GLY A 263 -14.84 6.66 17.81
C GLY A 263 -16.12 7.46 18.03
N PHE A 264 -16.44 8.32 17.06
CA PHE A 264 -17.64 9.13 17.04
C PHE A 264 -18.54 8.78 15.84
N PRO A 265 -19.83 9.16 15.86
CA PRO A 265 -20.72 8.96 14.73
C PRO A 265 -20.21 9.66 13.47
N HIS A 266 -20.09 8.92 12.39
CA HIS A 266 -19.56 9.41 11.14
C HIS A 266 -20.30 8.79 9.94
N ARG A 267 -20.23 9.48 8.82
CA ARG A 267 -20.72 9.03 7.53
C ARG A 267 -19.54 8.85 6.58
N ILE A 268 -19.57 7.81 5.76
CA ILE A 268 -18.58 7.57 4.72
C ILE A 268 -19.25 7.67 3.36
N MET A 269 -18.65 8.46 2.48
CA MET A 269 -19.08 8.61 1.09
C MET A 269 -17.98 8.07 0.16
N THR A 270 -18.43 7.34 -0.87
CA THR A 270 -17.57 6.80 -1.94
C THR A 270 -18.12 7.31 -3.27
N ALA A 271 -17.26 7.76 -4.15
CA ALA A 271 -17.65 8.11 -5.51
C ALA A 271 -18.07 6.86 -6.31
N ASP A 272 -18.84 7.07 -7.37
CA ASP A 272 -19.25 5.99 -8.28
C ASP A 272 -18.14 5.54 -9.21
N GLU A 273 -17.09 6.32 -9.35
CA GLU A 273 -15.87 6.05 -10.06
C GLU A 273 -14.68 6.06 -9.10
N VAL A 274 -13.67 5.24 -9.37
CA VAL A 274 -12.44 5.22 -8.59
C VAL A 274 -11.31 5.83 -9.40
N ILE A 275 -10.76 6.94 -8.89
CA ILE A 275 -9.53 7.54 -9.40
C ILE A 275 -8.49 7.40 -8.28
N THR A 276 -7.38 6.73 -8.57
CA THR A 276 -6.43 6.39 -7.52
C THR A 276 -4.97 6.57 -7.89
N ASP A 277 -4.20 7.07 -6.95
CA ASP A 277 -2.74 7.02 -6.84
C ASP A 277 -2.28 6.05 -5.74
N GLN A 278 -3.22 5.38 -5.09
CA GLN A 278 -2.95 4.44 -4.02
C GLN A 278 -2.70 3.04 -4.58
N VAL A 279 -1.71 2.93 -5.49
CA VAL A 279 -1.29 1.65 -6.08
C VAL A 279 0.11 1.32 -5.60
N TRP A 280 0.29 0.18 -4.95
CA TRP A 280 1.62 -0.26 -4.55
C TRP A 280 2.21 -1.15 -5.62
N LEU A 281 3.31 -0.71 -6.21
CA LEU A 281 3.99 -1.38 -7.30
C LEU A 281 5.26 -2.07 -6.79
N ALA A 282 5.67 -3.12 -7.48
CA ALA A 282 6.95 -3.78 -7.29
C ALA A 282 7.74 -3.83 -8.59
N SER A 283 9.03 -3.52 -8.51
CA SER A 283 9.97 -3.58 -9.63
C SER A 283 11.21 -4.38 -9.26
N VAL A 284 11.90 -4.87 -10.28
CA VAL A 284 13.13 -5.67 -10.15
C VAL A 284 14.30 -4.84 -10.68
N THR A 285 15.42 -4.81 -9.95
CA THR A 285 16.64 -4.12 -10.38
C THR A 285 17.48 -4.98 -11.33
N ALA A 286 18.46 -4.37 -12.00
CA ALA A 286 19.25 -5.03 -13.05
C ALA A 286 20.04 -6.25 -12.55
N ASP A 287 20.53 -6.22 -11.31
CA ASP A 287 21.39 -7.27 -10.73
C ASP A 287 20.61 -8.27 -9.86
N ALA A 288 19.28 -8.22 -9.90
CA ALA A 288 18.44 -9.07 -9.07
C ALA A 288 18.54 -10.56 -9.51
N PRO A 289 18.59 -11.49 -8.55
CA PRO A 289 18.58 -12.90 -8.86
C PRO A 289 17.20 -13.36 -9.39
N PRO A 290 17.14 -14.51 -10.09
CA PRO A 290 15.87 -15.02 -10.67
C PRO A 290 14.73 -15.19 -9.68
N GLU A 291 15.05 -15.40 -8.40
CA GLU A 291 14.08 -15.54 -7.32
C GLU A 291 13.28 -14.26 -7.06
N ALA A 292 13.77 -13.10 -7.51
CA ALA A 292 13.03 -11.85 -7.49
C ALA A 292 11.75 -11.95 -8.35
N ALA A 293 11.86 -12.56 -9.54
CA ALA A 293 10.73 -12.81 -10.42
C ALA A 293 9.73 -13.80 -9.81
N LEU A 294 10.22 -14.86 -9.14
CA LEU A 294 9.38 -15.80 -8.42
C LEU A 294 8.62 -15.11 -7.29
N LEU A 295 9.26 -14.20 -6.56
CA LEU A 295 8.62 -13.43 -5.50
C LEU A 295 7.49 -12.56 -6.05
N LEU A 296 7.73 -11.79 -7.13
CA LEU A 296 6.69 -10.97 -7.75
C LEU A 296 5.50 -11.83 -8.18
N SER A 297 5.79 -12.95 -8.81
CA SER A 297 4.81 -13.94 -9.24
C SER A 297 3.98 -14.49 -8.08
N PHE A 298 4.63 -14.81 -6.96
CA PHE A 298 3.98 -15.26 -5.74
C PHE A 298 3.08 -14.17 -5.14
N LEU A 299 3.56 -12.92 -5.04
CA LEU A 299 2.79 -11.80 -4.49
C LEU A 299 1.53 -11.46 -5.33
N ALA A 300 1.57 -11.68 -6.64
CA ALA A 300 0.42 -11.54 -7.55
C ALA A 300 -0.49 -12.77 -7.59
N SER A 301 -0.15 -13.87 -6.90
CA SER A 301 -0.96 -15.08 -6.86
C SER A 301 -2.30 -14.88 -6.16
N ALA A 302 -3.31 -15.70 -6.49
CA ALA A 302 -4.62 -15.61 -5.83
C ALA A 302 -4.54 -15.84 -4.32
N GLU A 303 -3.63 -16.70 -3.85
CA GLU A 303 -3.43 -16.98 -2.43
C GLU A 303 -2.91 -15.74 -1.68
N ALA A 304 -1.83 -15.12 -2.18
CA ALA A 304 -1.27 -13.92 -1.58
C ALA A 304 -2.26 -12.74 -1.64
N GLN A 305 -3.00 -12.60 -2.75
CA GLN A 305 -3.95 -11.52 -2.97
C GLN A 305 -5.19 -11.62 -2.05
N LYS A 306 -5.69 -12.80 -1.74
CA LYS A 306 -6.79 -12.99 -0.77
C LYS A 306 -6.46 -12.45 0.62
N ALA A 307 -5.20 -12.50 1.02
CA ALA A 307 -4.76 -12.01 2.32
C ALA A 307 -4.80 -10.47 2.45
N LEU A 308 -4.97 -9.72 1.37
CA LEU A 308 -5.09 -8.26 1.37
C LEU A 308 -6.33 -7.79 2.14
N SER A 309 -7.42 -8.58 2.11
CA SER A 309 -8.68 -8.23 2.80
C SER A 309 -8.50 -7.99 4.30
N ALA A 310 -7.60 -8.73 4.95
CA ALA A 310 -7.29 -8.55 6.37
C ALA A 310 -6.64 -7.19 6.69
N GLN A 311 -6.13 -6.50 5.68
CA GLN A 311 -5.46 -5.20 5.80
C GLN A 311 -6.26 -4.03 5.23
N GLY A 312 -7.48 -4.29 4.75
CA GLY A 312 -8.32 -3.27 4.11
C GLY A 312 -7.80 -2.80 2.74
N LEU A 313 -6.97 -3.60 2.09
CA LEU A 313 -6.41 -3.34 0.76
C LEU A 313 -7.17 -4.13 -0.31
N HIS A 314 -7.18 -3.63 -1.54
CA HIS A 314 -7.85 -4.24 -2.67
C HIS A 314 -6.89 -5.03 -3.54
N THR A 315 -7.43 -6.11 -4.13
CA THR A 315 -6.67 -6.97 -5.05
C THR A 315 -6.50 -6.31 -6.42
N VAL A 316 -5.36 -6.57 -7.01
CA VAL A 316 -5.08 -6.19 -8.41
C VAL A 316 -5.64 -7.19 -9.42
N ARG A 317 -6.17 -8.32 -8.95
CA ARG A 317 -6.73 -9.38 -9.79
C ARG A 317 -8.18 -9.10 -10.12
N ASP A 318 -8.53 -9.30 -11.36
CA ASP A 318 -9.89 -9.13 -11.88
C ASP A 318 -10.80 -10.32 -11.55
N ASP A 319 -10.21 -11.49 -11.37
CA ASP A 319 -10.92 -12.74 -11.04
C ASP A 319 -11.22 -12.91 -9.53
N LEU A 320 -10.88 -11.94 -8.69
CA LEU A 320 -11.09 -12.00 -7.25
C LEU A 320 -11.94 -10.82 -6.75
N THR A 321 -12.91 -11.15 -5.89
CA THR A 321 -13.63 -10.17 -5.07
C THR A 321 -13.31 -10.46 -3.61
N LEU A 322 -12.78 -9.47 -2.88
CA LEU A 322 -12.32 -9.66 -1.51
C LEU A 322 -13.38 -9.32 -0.47
N TYR A 323 -14.35 -8.48 -0.81
CA TYR A 323 -15.28 -7.93 0.15
C TYR A 323 -16.73 -8.17 -0.24
N ALA A 324 -17.49 -8.78 0.67
CA ALA A 324 -18.92 -9.04 0.46
C ALA A 324 -19.82 -7.86 0.90
N SER A 325 -19.32 -6.98 1.76
CA SER A 325 -20.12 -5.88 2.31
C SER A 325 -19.21 -4.76 2.87
N GLY A 326 -19.82 -3.64 3.26
CA GLY A 326 -19.14 -2.52 3.88
C GLY A 326 -18.49 -1.55 2.89
N ILE A 327 -17.60 -0.70 3.38
CA ILE A 327 -16.95 0.36 2.62
C ILE A 327 -16.14 -0.23 1.45
N SER A 328 -15.31 -1.23 1.74
CA SER A 328 -14.46 -1.86 0.72
C SER A 328 -15.24 -2.52 -0.39
N ALA A 329 -16.39 -3.15 -0.09
CA ALA A 329 -17.25 -3.73 -1.12
C ALA A 329 -17.85 -2.66 -2.04
N ARG A 330 -18.19 -1.48 -1.50
CA ARG A 330 -18.65 -0.34 -2.32
C ARG A 330 -17.55 0.17 -3.24
N VAL A 331 -16.33 0.30 -2.71
CA VAL A 331 -15.15 0.71 -3.49
C VAL A 331 -14.83 -0.31 -4.58
N GLU A 332 -14.84 -1.62 -4.29
CA GLU A 332 -14.66 -2.66 -5.31
C GLU A 332 -15.75 -2.60 -6.38
N SER A 333 -17.00 -2.41 -5.97
CA SER A 333 -18.11 -2.26 -6.93
C SER A 333 -17.99 -1.02 -7.80
N ALA A 334 -17.54 0.11 -7.26
CA ALA A 334 -17.24 1.32 -8.03
C ALA A 334 -16.08 1.08 -9.01
N ALA A 335 -15.00 0.44 -8.57
CA ALA A 335 -13.86 0.10 -9.42
C ALA A 335 -14.20 -0.88 -10.55
N HIS A 336 -15.19 -1.75 -10.36
CA HIS A 336 -15.70 -2.61 -11.45
C HIS A 336 -16.47 -1.82 -12.50
N ARG A 337 -17.06 -0.67 -12.16
CA ARG A 337 -17.71 0.22 -13.12
C ARG A 337 -16.71 1.11 -13.85
N ALA A 338 -15.87 1.79 -13.10
CA ALA A 338 -14.83 2.66 -13.63
C ALA A 338 -13.66 2.76 -12.66
N LEU A 339 -12.47 2.41 -13.13
CA LEU A 339 -11.22 2.52 -12.40
C LEU A 339 -10.19 3.24 -13.27
N SER A 340 -9.65 4.33 -12.74
CA SER A 340 -8.56 5.09 -13.34
C SER A 340 -7.39 5.13 -12.37
N ALA A 341 -6.29 4.46 -12.71
CA ALA A 341 -5.05 4.51 -11.95
C ALA A 341 -4.08 5.49 -12.61
N ILE A 342 -3.55 6.41 -11.82
CA ILE A 342 -2.58 7.41 -12.29
C ILE A 342 -1.25 6.72 -12.59
N ASN A 343 -0.60 7.11 -13.69
CA ASN A 343 0.72 6.61 -14.05
C ASN A 343 1.72 6.86 -12.91
N ALA A 344 2.41 5.81 -12.48
CA ALA A 344 3.25 5.82 -11.29
C ALA A 344 4.50 6.69 -11.43
N TYR A 345 4.90 7.01 -12.63
CA TYR A 345 6.16 7.69 -12.93
C TYR A 345 5.99 9.19 -13.20
N LEU A 346 4.78 9.69 -13.04
CA LEU A 346 4.52 11.12 -13.13
C LEU A 346 4.98 11.83 -11.85
N PRO A 347 5.57 13.02 -11.98
CA PRO A 347 5.81 13.89 -10.83
C PRO A 347 4.49 14.18 -10.08
N ALA A 348 4.53 14.17 -8.75
CA ALA A 348 3.36 14.41 -7.92
C ALA A 348 2.70 15.77 -8.21
N GLU A 349 3.51 16.78 -8.52
CA GLU A 349 3.05 18.13 -8.87
C GLU A 349 2.19 18.15 -10.13
N THR A 350 2.48 17.28 -11.10
CA THR A 350 1.70 17.16 -12.35
C THR A 350 0.29 16.67 -12.04
N VAL A 351 0.18 15.61 -11.24
CA VAL A 351 -1.12 15.04 -10.82
C VAL A 351 -1.89 16.06 -10.00
N GLN A 352 -1.21 16.72 -9.08
CA GLN A 352 -1.77 17.72 -8.19
C GLN A 352 -2.32 18.93 -8.97
N SER A 353 -1.56 19.43 -9.94
CA SER A 353 -1.99 20.57 -10.79
C SER A 353 -3.24 20.23 -11.60
N ALA A 354 -3.29 19.05 -12.23
CA ALA A 354 -4.46 18.62 -12.98
C ALA A 354 -5.69 18.44 -12.09
N ALA A 355 -5.54 17.83 -10.93
CA ALA A 355 -6.62 17.66 -9.96
C ALA A 355 -7.15 19.00 -9.44
N TRP A 356 -6.25 19.96 -9.21
CA TRP A 356 -6.62 21.31 -8.80
C TRP A 356 -7.42 22.05 -9.88
N GLN A 357 -6.98 21.99 -11.15
CA GLN A 357 -7.69 22.60 -12.27
C GLN A 357 -9.09 22.01 -12.44
N PHE A 358 -9.20 20.68 -12.31
CA PHE A 358 -10.49 20.00 -12.34
C PHE A 358 -11.39 20.42 -11.17
N PHE A 359 -10.87 20.43 -9.96
CA PHE A 359 -11.60 20.85 -8.76
C PHE A 359 -12.19 22.26 -8.88
N HIS A 360 -11.48 23.17 -9.54
CA HIS A 360 -11.95 24.53 -9.80
C HIS A 360 -12.79 24.68 -11.09
N GLY A 361 -13.12 23.60 -11.76
CA GLY A 361 -13.92 23.62 -12.97
C GLY A 361 -13.23 24.27 -14.18
N GLN A 362 -11.89 24.36 -14.17
CA GLN A 362 -11.10 24.94 -15.26
C GLN A 362 -10.94 23.98 -16.43
N ILE A 363 -10.95 22.68 -16.16
CA ILE A 363 -10.89 21.61 -17.15
C ILE A 363 -11.89 20.51 -16.79
N THR A 364 -12.28 19.71 -17.79
CA THR A 364 -13.14 18.54 -17.59
C THR A 364 -12.35 17.38 -16.98
N LEU A 365 -13.02 16.39 -16.42
CA LEU A 365 -12.41 15.16 -15.88
C LEU A 365 -11.54 14.45 -16.93
N ASN A 366 -12.04 14.33 -18.16
CA ASN A 366 -11.30 13.68 -19.25
C ASN A 366 -10.04 14.45 -19.62
N GLU A 367 -10.10 15.79 -19.68
CA GLU A 367 -8.91 16.61 -19.94
C GLU A 367 -7.89 16.51 -18.82
N ALA A 368 -8.34 16.35 -17.58
CA ALA A 368 -7.46 16.15 -16.44
C ALA A 368 -6.80 14.75 -16.43
N LEU A 369 -7.58 13.68 -16.70
CA LEU A 369 -7.12 12.31 -16.56
C LEU A 369 -6.29 11.82 -17.75
N LEU A 370 -6.65 12.23 -18.99
CA LEU A 370 -5.99 11.71 -20.20
C LEU A 370 -4.45 11.83 -20.17
N PRO A 371 -3.85 12.95 -19.75
CA PRO A 371 -2.39 13.08 -19.66
C PRO A 371 -1.78 12.34 -18.45
N LEU A 372 -2.59 11.87 -17.53
CA LEU A 372 -2.15 11.24 -16.29
C LEU A 372 -2.18 9.69 -16.35
N MET A 373 -2.83 9.12 -17.33
CA MET A 373 -2.93 7.67 -17.56
C MET A 373 -1.94 7.21 -18.64
#